data_dbe1bda3a59a20d583ab4026b3ffcb92
#
_entry.id   dbe1bda3a59a20d583ab4026b3ffcb92
#
_cell.length_a   1.000
_cell.length_b   1.000
_cell.length_c   1.000
_cell.angle_alpha   90.00
_cell.angle_beta   90.00
_cell.angle_gamma   90.00
#
_symmetry.space_group_name_H-M   'P 1'
#
loop_
_entity.id
_entity.type
_entity.pdbx_description
1 polymer ?
#
loop_
_entity_poly.entity_id
_entity_poly.type
_entity_poly.pdbx_seq_one_letter_code
_entity_poly.pdbx_strand_id
1 'polypeptide(L)'
;MAHARRRDFGVNENASKSKDRSMRAILPSLLLLLPFLAQPAAAQDAAAGERSFNKCRACHQVGEGARNLVGPELNGLIGRHSGAVEAYSYSTANKNSGLTWDEATFTDYIKDPRAKIPGTKMIFAGVKNEKEIKDLIAFLKQFDKDGKKL
;
A
#
# COMPACT_ATOMS: atom_id res chain seq x y z
N MET A 1 -57.35 -57.10 -23.53
CA MET A 1 -58.60 -56.88 -24.30
C MET A 1 -58.42 -55.48 -24.95
N ALA A 2 -58.16 -55.57 -26.22
CA ALA A 2 -58.95 -55.10 -27.37
C ALA A 2 -58.79 -53.59 -27.61
N HIS A 3 -58.18 -53.36 -28.67
CA HIS A 3 -58.48 -52.91 -30.06
C HIS A 3 -58.26 -51.38 -30.20
N ALA A 4 -57.30 -50.97 -30.95
CA ALA A 4 -57.23 -50.82 -32.41
C ALA A 4 -58.19 -49.74 -32.99
N ARG A 5 -57.65 -48.74 -33.63
CA ARG A 5 -57.80 -48.48 -35.07
C ARG A 5 -57.10 -47.18 -35.51
N ARG A 6 -56.38 -47.42 -36.60
CA ARG A 6 -55.82 -46.43 -37.55
C ARG A 6 -56.94 -45.55 -38.15
N ARG A 7 -56.53 -44.41 -38.62
CA ARG A 7 -56.83 -43.94 -40.01
C ARG A 7 -55.93 -42.79 -40.47
N ASP A 8 -55.31 -43.08 -41.56
CA ASP A 8 -54.56 -42.21 -42.43
C ASP A 8 -55.49 -41.25 -43.18
N PHE A 9 -54.83 -40.40 -43.91
CA PHE A 9 -55.25 -39.50 -45.01
C PHE A 9 -55.08 -38.04 -44.56
N GLY A 10 -54.39 -37.16 -45.26
CA GLY A 10 -53.92 -37.19 -46.64
C GLY A 10 -53.06 -35.94 -46.89
N VAL A 11 -52.26 -36.14 -47.85
CA VAL A 11 -51.35 -35.19 -48.51
C VAL A 11 -52.10 -33.93 -49.01
N ASN A 12 -51.50 -32.78 -48.82
CA ASN A 12 -51.55 -31.81 -49.92
C ASN A 12 -50.35 -30.87 -49.90
N GLU A 13 -49.56 -31.02 -50.94
CA GLU A 13 -48.54 -30.06 -51.38
C GLU A 13 -49.24 -28.79 -51.82
N ASN A 14 -48.74 -27.65 -51.43
CA ASN A 14 -48.59 -26.62 -52.45
C ASN A 14 -47.51 -25.58 -52.01
N ALA A 15 -46.64 -25.38 -52.95
CA ALA A 15 -45.51 -24.47 -52.88
C ALA A 15 -45.96 -23.00 -52.81
N SER A 16 -45.27 -22.24 -51.98
CA SER A 16 -45.08 -20.82 -52.28
C SER A 16 -43.74 -20.36 -51.74
N LYS A 17 -42.82 -20.17 -52.70
CA LYS A 17 -41.57 -19.48 -52.53
C LYS A 17 -41.89 -18.03 -52.10
N SER A 18 -41.51 -17.64 -50.91
CA SER A 18 -41.21 -16.25 -50.61
C SER A 18 -39.80 -16.16 -50.04
N LYS A 19 -38.92 -15.58 -50.87
CA LYS A 19 -37.61 -15.11 -50.49
C LYS A 19 -37.77 -13.98 -49.47
N ASP A 20 -37.65 -14.25 -48.22
CA ASP A 20 -37.45 -13.20 -47.21
C ASP A 20 -35.95 -13.11 -46.91
N ARG A 21 -35.30 -12.13 -47.55
CA ARG A 21 -33.95 -11.70 -47.25
C ARG A 21 -34.01 -10.91 -45.93
N SER A 22 -34.02 -11.62 -44.82
CA SER A 22 -33.76 -10.99 -43.54
C SER A 22 -32.30 -10.51 -43.51
N MET A 23 -32.15 -9.27 -43.84
CA MET A 23 -30.93 -8.50 -43.73
C MET A 23 -30.63 -8.35 -42.23
N ARG A 24 -29.84 -9.29 -41.70
CA ARG A 24 -29.31 -9.19 -40.34
C ARG A 24 -28.36 -8.00 -40.32
N ALA A 25 -28.86 -6.87 -39.84
CA ALA A 25 -28.06 -5.73 -39.49
C ALA A 25 -27.09 -6.13 -38.38
N ILE A 26 -25.82 -6.36 -38.73
CA ILE A 26 -24.71 -6.51 -37.82
C ILE A 26 -24.45 -5.12 -37.25
N LEU A 27 -24.99 -4.86 -36.09
CA LEU A 27 -24.61 -3.68 -35.28
C LEU A 27 -23.15 -3.88 -34.81
N PRO A 28 -22.21 -3.04 -35.22
CA PRO A 28 -20.88 -3.09 -34.65
C PRO A 28 -20.98 -2.62 -33.19
N SER A 29 -20.83 -3.55 -32.25
CA SER A 29 -20.62 -3.20 -30.84
C SER A 29 -19.32 -2.41 -30.75
N LEU A 30 -19.46 -1.09 -30.72
CA LEU A 30 -18.39 -0.15 -30.43
C LEU A 30 -18.00 -0.34 -28.95
N LEU A 31 -17.04 -1.23 -28.72
CA LEU A 31 -16.43 -1.42 -27.42
C LEU A 31 -15.67 -0.14 -27.10
N LEU A 32 -16.28 0.77 -26.32
CA LEU A 32 -15.61 1.93 -25.77
C LEU A 32 -14.52 1.42 -24.80
N LEU A 33 -13.30 1.31 -25.29
CA LEU A 33 -12.10 1.20 -24.46
C LEU A 33 -11.93 2.53 -23.73
N LEU A 34 -12.50 2.62 -22.51
CA LEU A 34 -12.19 3.70 -21.59
C LEU A 34 -10.71 3.56 -21.20
N PRO A 35 -9.86 4.55 -21.48
CA PRO A 35 -8.51 4.54 -20.97
C PRO A 35 -8.59 4.60 -19.44
N PHE A 36 -8.15 3.53 -18.80
CA PHE A 36 -7.92 3.50 -17.36
C PHE A 36 -6.77 4.47 -17.08
N LEU A 37 -7.09 5.71 -16.73
CA LEU A 37 -6.11 6.69 -16.28
C LEU A 37 -5.55 6.18 -14.97
N ALA A 38 -4.47 5.39 -15.03
CA ALA A 38 -3.68 5.06 -13.86
C ALA A 38 -3.20 6.38 -13.25
N GLN A 39 -3.78 6.76 -12.13
CA GLN A 39 -3.30 7.91 -11.36
C GLN A 39 -1.88 7.56 -10.89
N PRO A 40 -0.88 8.42 -11.15
CA PRO A 40 0.44 8.19 -10.61
C PRO A 40 0.32 8.17 -9.08
N ALA A 41 0.65 7.04 -8.47
CA ALA A 41 0.85 6.97 -7.04
C ALA A 41 1.84 8.09 -6.68
N ALA A 42 1.47 8.99 -5.78
CA ALA A 42 2.34 10.10 -5.39
C ALA A 42 3.70 9.51 -4.98
N ALA A 43 4.73 9.77 -5.78
CA ALA A 43 6.07 9.28 -5.52
C ALA A 43 6.52 9.79 -4.15
N GLN A 44 7.18 8.92 -3.40
CA GLN A 44 7.81 9.28 -2.14
C GLN A 44 8.95 10.27 -2.42
N ASP A 45 8.96 11.39 -1.73
CA ASP A 45 9.93 12.48 -1.92
C ASP A 45 10.88 12.54 -0.71
N ALA A 46 12.09 12.01 -0.89
CA ALA A 46 13.11 12.00 0.16
C ALA A 46 13.56 13.43 0.57
N ALA A 47 13.55 14.40 -0.34
CA ALA A 47 13.86 15.79 0.00
C ALA A 47 12.76 16.43 0.85
N ALA A 48 11.48 16.11 0.59
CA ALA A 48 10.38 16.46 1.48
C ALA A 48 10.51 15.76 2.83
N GLY A 49 10.93 14.48 2.82
CA GLY A 49 11.20 13.70 4.03
C GLY A 49 12.31 14.30 4.88
N GLU A 50 13.38 14.80 4.28
CA GLU A 50 14.45 15.52 5.00
C GLU A 50 13.93 16.77 5.69
N ARG A 51 13.07 17.55 5.03
CA ARG A 51 12.41 18.71 5.65
C ARG A 51 11.53 18.28 6.83
N SER A 52 10.78 17.18 6.70
CA SER A 52 9.98 16.62 7.80
C SER A 52 10.85 16.15 8.95
N PHE A 53 12.03 15.59 8.67
CA PHE A 53 12.98 15.12 9.69
C PHE A 53 13.48 16.26 10.60
N ASN A 54 13.38 17.52 10.20
CA ASN A 54 13.69 18.65 11.09
C ASN A 54 12.90 18.62 12.41
N LYS A 55 11.70 18.04 12.41
CA LYS A 55 10.90 17.83 13.64
C LYS A 55 11.53 16.80 14.60
N CYS A 56 12.46 15.98 14.09
CA CYS A 56 13.10 14.89 14.84
C CYS A 56 14.52 15.25 15.27
N ARG A 57 15.17 16.24 14.62
CA ARG A 57 16.60 16.56 14.79
C ARG A 57 16.97 16.99 16.21
N ALA A 58 16.04 17.53 16.97
CA ALA A 58 16.30 17.90 18.36
C ALA A 58 16.65 16.68 19.24
N CYS A 59 16.16 15.49 18.85
CA CYS A 59 16.31 14.27 19.64
C CYS A 59 17.06 13.15 18.92
N HIS A 60 17.07 13.15 17.58
CA HIS A 60 17.63 12.09 16.76
C HIS A 60 18.63 12.59 15.72
N GLN A 61 19.59 11.75 15.39
CA GLN A 61 20.50 11.96 14.27
C GLN A 61 20.39 10.81 13.26
N VAL A 62 20.77 11.09 12.01
CA VAL A 62 20.90 10.13 10.93
C VAL A 62 22.04 10.57 10.01
N GLY A 63 22.69 9.63 9.36
CA GLY A 63 23.85 9.88 8.49
C GLY A 63 25.18 9.48 9.14
N GLU A 64 26.28 9.70 8.40
CA GLU A 64 27.62 9.40 8.90
C GLU A 64 27.91 10.18 10.18
N GLY A 65 28.46 9.48 11.18
CA GLY A 65 28.80 10.06 12.46
C GLY A 65 27.58 10.37 13.37
N ALA A 66 26.38 9.92 12.99
CA ALA A 66 25.20 10.04 13.85
C ALA A 66 25.43 9.37 15.21
N ARG A 67 24.93 10.01 16.25
CA ARG A 67 25.08 9.57 17.64
C ARG A 67 23.75 9.58 18.36
N ASN A 68 23.66 8.78 19.42
CA ASN A 68 22.56 8.85 20.38
C ASN A 68 22.53 10.23 21.05
N LEU A 69 21.36 10.84 21.07
CA LEU A 69 21.06 12.10 21.77
C LEU A 69 19.97 11.83 22.84
N VAL A 70 18.96 12.67 22.91
CA VAL A 70 17.74 12.41 23.72
C VAL A 70 17.03 11.15 23.23
N GLY A 71 17.05 10.90 21.92
CA GLY A 71 16.64 9.65 21.25
C GLY A 71 17.83 8.90 20.66
N PRO A 72 17.62 7.64 20.22
CA PRO A 72 18.65 6.87 19.53
C PRO A 72 18.94 7.44 18.14
N GLU A 73 20.12 7.13 17.62
CA GLU A 73 20.39 7.35 16.19
C GLU A 73 19.43 6.53 15.31
N LEU A 74 19.19 6.98 14.07
CA LEU A 74 18.18 6.38 13.20
C LEU A 74 18.77 5.76 11.92
N ASN A 75 20.07 5.48 11.89
CA ASN A 75 20.71 4.79 10.78
C ASN A 75 20.17 3.36 10.64
N GLY A 76 19.88 2.94 9.40
CA GLY A 76 19.32 1.62 9.15
C GLY A 76 18.04 1.34 9.93
N LEU A 77 17.22 2.35 10.17
CA LEU A 77 16.00 2.18 10.98
C LEU A 77 15.05 1.15 10.41
N ILE A 78 14.81 1.19 9.08
CA ILE A 78 13.89 0.25 8.45
C ILE A 78 14.52 -1.14 8.39
N GLY A 79 13.86 -2.12 8.98
CA GLY A 79 14.33 -3.49 9.19
C GLY A 79 14.95 -3.74 10.58
N ARG A 80 15.21 -2.70 11.38
CA ARG A 80 15.81 -2.81 12.71
C ARG A 80 14.78 -3.15 13.78
N HIS A 81 15.16 -3.95 14.78
CA HIS A 81 14.32 -4.20 15.94
C HIS A 81 14.24 -2.99 16.86
N SER A 82 13.07 -2.79 17.48
CA SER A 82 12.90 -1.78 18.52
C SER A 82 13.82 -2.09 19.71
N GLY A 83 14.46 -1.05 20.22
CA GLY A 83 15.35 -1.21 21.38
C GLY A 83 16.75 -1.73 21.05
N ALA A 84 17.13 -1.88 19.76
CA ALA A 84 18.36 -2.54 19.34
C ALA A 84 19.59 -1.64 19.19
N VAL A 85 19.47 -0.30 19.26
CA VAL A 85 20.65 0.58 19.18
C VAL A 85 21.50 0.42 20.43
N GLU A 86 22.75 0.08 20.20
CA GLU A 86 23.72 -0.08 21.28
C GLU A 86 23.95 1.24 22.06
N ALA A 87 24.32 1.09 23.31
CA ALA A 87 24.61 2.22 24.21
C ALA A 87 23.47 3.26 24.35
N TYR A 88 22.25 2.99 23.86
CA TYR A 88 21.10 3.84 24.13
C TYR A 88 20.21 3.29 25.23
N SER A 89 19.85 4.13 26.20
CA SER A 89 19.00 3.74 27.34
C SER A 89 17.52 3.79 26.96
N TYR A 90 17.02 2.76 26.30
CA TYR A 90 15.58 2.62 25.99
C TYR A 90 14.70 2.45 27.22
N SER A 91 13.39 2.77 27.07
CA SER A 91 12.39 2.33 28.05
C SER A 91 12.24 0.80 27.99
N THR A 92 11.82 0.21 29.10
CA THR A 92 11.43 -1.21 29.14
C THR A 92 10.36 -1.51 28.11
N ALA A 93 9.41 -0.59 27.91
CA ALA A 93 8.37 -0.74 26.88
C ALA A 93 8.92 -0.86 25.47
N ASN A 94 9.92 -0.05 25.07
CA ASN A 94 10.55 -0.18 23.77
C ASN A 94 11.34 -1.47 23.63
N LYS A 95 12.12 -1.85 24.65
CA LYS A 95 12.90 -3.11 24.64
C LYS A 95 12.01 -4.34 24.47
N ASN A 96 10.88 -4.35 25.15
CA ASN A 96 9.97 -5.50 25.22
C ASN A 96 8.84 -5.43 24.18
N SER A 97 8.83 -4.41 23.29
CA SER A 97 7.76 -4.24 22.32
C SER A 97 7.69 -5.35 21.26
N GLY A 98 8.81 -6.04 21.00
CA GLY A 98 8.91 -7.06 19.97
C GLY A 98 8.77 -6.54 18.54
N LEU A 99 8.71 -5.21 18.35
CA LEU A 99 8.49 -4.61 17.04
C LEU A 99 9.76 -4.61 16.20
N THR A 100 9.57 -4.84 14.90
CA THR A 100 10.54 -4.52 13.86
C THR A 100 10.05 -3.28 13.12
N TRP A 101 10.94 -2.34 12.86
CA TRP A 101 10.61 -1.09 12.16
C TRP A 101 10.51 -1.33 10.65
N ASP A 102 9.47 -2.02 10.20
CA ASP A 102 9.07 -1.97 8.79
C ASP A 102 8.27 -0.67 8.52
N GLU A 103 7.98 -0.39 7.25
CA GLU A 103 7.28 0.83 6.86
C GLU A 103 5.88 0.96 7.49
N ALA A 104 5.15 -0.16 7.62
CA ALA A 104 3.81 -0.18 8.21
C ALA A 104 3.87 0.08 9.72
N THR A 105 4.76 -0.64 10.42
CA THR A 105 4.97 -0.47 11.85
C THR A 105 5.44 0.95 12.20
N PHE A 106 6.39 1.49 11.40
CA PHE A 106 6.85 2.86 11.58
C PHE A 106 5.72 3.87 11.31
N THR A 107 4.92 3.66 10.26
CA THR A 107 3.77 4.52 9.94
C THR A 107 2.80 4.60 11.10
N ASP A 108 2.45 3.47 11.71
CA ASP A 108 1.56 3.45 12.86
C ASP A 108 2.19 4.13 14.08
N TYR A 109 3.46 3.81 14.33
CA TYR A 109 4.17 4.37 15.47
C TYR A 109 4.31 5.88 15.40
N ILE A 110 4.73 6.41 14.24
CA ILE A 110 5.02 7.85 14.12
C ILE A 110 3.76 8.71 14.16
N LYS A 111 2.59 8.13 13.95
CA LYS A 111 1.29 8.81 14.13
C LYS A 111 1.00 9.10 15.60
N ASP A 112 1.31 8.15 16.48
CA ASP A 112 1.14 8.28 17.93
C ASP A 112 2.07 7.29 18.66
N PRO A 113 3.30 7.72 18.98
CA PRO A 113 4.26 6.84 19.65
C PRO A 113 3.77 6.25 20.97
N ARG A 114 3.00 7.02 21.74
CA ARG A 114 2.52 6.59 23.05
C ARG A 114 1.38 5.59 22.96
N ALA A 115 0.52 5.72 21.96
CA ALA A 115 -0.54 4.74 21.71
C ALA A 115 0.05 3.42 21.22
N LYS A 116 1.06 3.46 20.32
CA LYS A 116 1.68 2.26 19.76
C LYS A 116 2.57 1.53 20.77
N ILE A 117 3.33 2.25 21.60
CA ILE A 117 4.19 1.69 22.66
C ILE A 117 3.88 2.42 23.96
N PRO A 118 2.86 2.01 24.73
CA PRO A 118 2.58 2.58 26.05
C PRO A 118 3.79 2.44 26.97
N GLY A 119 4.24 3.54 27.55
CA GLY A 119 5.46 3.57 28.37
C GLY A 119 6.74 3.90 27.61
N THR A 120 6.65 4.25 26.33
CA THR A 120 7.80 4.81 25.60
C THR A 120 8.27 6.12 26.26
N LYS A 121 9.59 6.35 26.21
CA LYS A 121 10.18 7.64 26.63
C LYS A 121 10.05 8.74 25.58
N MET A 122 9.68 8.40 24.35
CA MET A 122 9.54 9.36 23.25
C MET A 122 8.35 10.29 23.50
N ILE A 123 8.63 11.57 23.68
CA ILE A 123 7.62 12.62 23.85
C ILE A 123 7.48 13.35 22.51
N PHE A 124 6.54 12.89 21.70
CA PHE A 124 6.28 13.44 20.37
C PHE A 124 4.78 13.36 20.04
N ALA A 125 4.23 14.46 19.51
CA ALA A 125 2.80 14.53 19.17
C ALA A 125 2.39 13.69 17.97
N GLY A 126 3.38 13.24 17.21
CA GLY A 126 3.18 12.44 16.00
C GLY A 126 3.05 13.26 14.73
N VAL A 127 3.21 12.57 13.61
CA VAL A 127 2.94 13.07 12.26
C VAL A 127 1.64 12.41 11.78
N LYS A 128 0.64 13.21 11.40
CA LYS A 128 -0.69 12.69 11.01
C LYS A 128 -0.88 12.63 9.48
N ASN A 129 -0.09 13.37 8.73
CA ASN A 129 -0.19 13.41 7.27
C ASN A 129 0.49 12.20 6.64
N GLU A 130 -0.28 11.38 5.94
CA GLU A 130 0.18 10.13 5.31
C GLU A 130 1.31 10.37 4.28
N LYS A 131 1.20 11.45 3.49
CA LYS A 131 2.24 11.78 2.51
C LYS A 131 3.54 12.15 3.22
N GLU A 132 3.45 12.97 4.25
CA GLU A 132 4.62 13.38 5.05
C GLU A 132 5.31 12.16 5.67
N ILE A 133 4.55 11.18 6.17
CA ILE A 133 5.11 9.94 6.73
C ILE A 133 5.84 9.14 5.65
N LYS A 134 5.23 8.99 4.47
CA LYS A 134 5.86 8.28 3.34
C LYS A 134 7.16 8.96 2.90
N ASP A 135 7.16 10.27 2.82
CA ASP A 135 8.35 11.06 2.48
C ASP A 135 9.45 10.91 3.54
N LEU A 136 9.08 10.94 4.81
CA LEU A 136 10.01 10.70 5.93
C LEU A 136 10.63 9.30 5.88
N ILE A 137 9.84 8.28 5.59
CA ILE A 137 10.32 6.91 5.39
C ILE A 137 11.32 6.87 4.22
N ALA A 138 11.00 7.50 3.09
CA ALA A 138 11.88 7.57 1.93
C ALA A 138 13.23 8.24 2.27
N PHE A 139 13.21 9.28 3.08
CA PHE A 139 14.43 9.92 3.56
C PHE A 139 15.25 8.98 4.46
N LEU A 140 14.62 8.35 5.46
CA LEU A 140 15.32 7.48 6.41
C LEU A 140 15.89 6.22 5.75
N LYS A 141 15.24 5.71 4.71
CA LYS A 141 15.73 4.56 3.91
C LYS A 141 16.99 4.85 3.10
N GLN A 142 17.37 6.11 2.94
CA GLN A 142 18.62 6.46 2.25
C GLN A 142 19.88 6.12 3.05
N PHE A 143 19.76 5.77 4.32
CA PHE A 143 20.91 5.53 5.19
C PHE A 143 20.97 4.07 5.61
N ASP A 144 22.12 3.46 5.38
CA ASP A 144 22.43 2.12 5.92
C ASP A 144 22.68 2.17 7.45
N LYS A 145 23.04 1.04 8.03
CA LYS A 145 23.34 0.95 9.47
C LYS A 145 24.55 1.79 9.92
N ASP A 146 25.45 2.11 9.01
CA ASP A 146 26.65 2.91 9.26
C ASP A 146 26.44 4.39 8.91
N GLY A 147 25.23 4.75 8.48
CA GLY A 147 24.86 6.11 8.11
C GLY A 147 25.29 6.53 6.71
N LYS A 148 25.82 5.62 5.91
CA LYS A 148 26.18 5.90 4.52
C LYS A 148 24.91 5.97 3.66
N LYS A 149 24.90 6.88 2.71
CA LYS A 149 23.82 6.93 1.72
C LYS A 149 23.93 5.73 0.78
N LEU A 150 22.77 5.08 0.56
CA LEU A 150 22.56 3.98 -0.38
C LEU A 150 22.45 4.49 -1.82
#